data_26b7eb8ff7f67b8aadd8d1ea18738a6c
#
_entry.id   26b7eb8ff7f67b8aadd8d1ea18738a6c
#
_cell.length_a   1.000
_cell.length_b   1.000
_cell.length_c   1.000
_cell.angle_alpha   90.00
_cell.angle_beta   90.00
_cell.angle_gamma   90.00
#
_symmetry.space_group_name_H-M   'P 1'
#
loop_
_entity.id
_entity.type
_entity.pdbx_description
1 polymer ?
#
loop_
_entity_poly.entity_id
_entity_poly.type
_entity_poly.pdbx_seq_one_letter_code
_entity_poly.pdbx_strand_id
1 'polypeptide(L)'
;MESQKVRNRQGLKVYGEGEWKVKKHGTDGKRRVWRKLHIAVDTSTYEIIAAELSLSTVTGGEVFPNLLKQTRRSIFEVSGDGAYDTGACHAAIQIKGATALVPPREGAAFWERAHPRNLTVGCQKLYGSNKYWKERYGYHRRSLSETAMYRVKQLLGGRLSLRNYNAQVGETYAMIKALDKLTGLGMPETCRIDWRC
;
A
#
# COMPACT_ATOMS: atom_id res chain seq x y z
N MET A 1 -2.41 13.69 -25.32
CA MET A 1 -2.15 13.82 -23.86
C MET A 1 -2.28 12.43 -23.26
N GLU A 2 -1.16 11.72 -23.14
CA GLU A 2 -1.11 10.37 -22.58
C GLU A 2 -1.21 10.44 -21.05
N SER A 3 -2.27 9.89 -20.49
CA SER A 3 -2.39 9.70 -19.06
C SER A 3 -1.43 8.58 -18.63
N GLN A 4 -0.32 8.92 -18.03
CA GLN A 4 0.59 7.96 -17.43
C GLN A 4 -0.13 7.26 -16.26
N LYS A 5 -0.59 6.04 -16.49
CA LYS A 5 -0.97 5.10 -15.43
C LYS A 5 0.29 4.71 -14.66
N VAL A 6 0.54 5.38 -13.54
CA VAL A 6 1.56 4.93 -12.59
C VAL A 6 1.10 3.59 -12.02
N ARG A 7 1.66 2.51 -12.53
CA ARG A 7 1.51 1.17 -11.94
C ARG A 7 2.28 1.17 -10.63
N ASN A 8 1.56 1.23 -9.53
CA ASN A 8 2.13 1.17 -8.19
C ASN A 8 2.71 -0.25 -7.98
N ARG A 9 4.01 -0.40 -8.23
CA ARG A 9 4.72 -1.67 -8.00
C ARG A 9 5.05 -1.77 -6.51
N GLN A 10 4.18 -2.35 -5.73
CA GLN A 10 4.40 -2.71 -4.32
C GLN A 10 5.48 -3.80 -4.14
N GLY A 11 6.11 -4.26 -5.22
CA GLY A 11 7.08 -5.34 -5.19
C GLY A 11 8.45 -4.88 -4.68
N LEU A 12 9.02 -5.65 -3.75
CA LEU A 12 10.44 -5.65 -3.40
C LEU A 12 11.12 -6.80 -4.14
N LYS A 13 12.27 -6.53 -4.75
CA LYS A 13 13.05 -7.53 -5.46
C LYS A 13 13.88 -8.33 -4.44
N VAL A 14 13.86 -9.66 -4.52
CA VAL A 14 14.74 -10.51 -3.73
C VAL A 14 16.06 -10.68 -4.48
N TYR A 15 17.18 -10.35 -3.83
CA TYR A 15 18.52 -10.49 -4.40
C TYR A 15 18.93 -11.98 -4.44
N GLY A 16 19.53 -12.40 -5.56
CA GLY A 16 20.24 -13.68 -5.68
C GLY A 16 19.39 -14.92 -5.95
N GLU A 17 18.08 -14.92 -5.81
CA GLU A 17 17.26 -16.04 -6.28
C GLU A 17 17.07 -15.96 -7.82
N GLY A 18 17.85 -16.75 -8.53
CA GLY A 18 17.74 -16.93 -9.99
C GLY A 18 18.71 -16.09 -10.82
N GLU A 19 19.24 -14.96 -10.36
CA GLU A 19 20.17 -14.16 -11.16
C GLU A 19 21.54 -14.83 -11.33
N TRP A 20 22.02 -15.52 -10.30
CA TRP A 20 23.30 -16.25 -10.36
C TRP A 20 23.22 -17.48 -11.26
N LYS A 21 22.12 -18.24 -11.23
CA LYS A 21 21.90 -19.40 -12.10
C LYS A 21 21.74 -18.99 -13.56
N VAL A 22 21.06 -17.87 -13.82
CA VAL A 22 20.92 -17.31 -15.17
C VAL A 22 22.27 -16.86 -15.73
N LYS A 23 23.09 -16.21 -14.93
CA LYS A 23 24.42 -15.73 -15.34
C LYS A 23 25.40 -16.88 -15.59
N LYS A 24 25.25 -18.01 -14.89
CA LYS A 24 26.15 -19.19 -14.99
C LYS A 24 25.71 -20.23 -16.04
N HIS A 25 24.41 -20.34 -16.31
CA HIS A 25 23.85 -21.44 -17.11
C HIS A 25 23.00 -20.98 -18.32
N GLY A 26 22.94 -19.68 -18.62
CA GLY A 26 22.28 -19.15 -19.81
C GLY A 26 20.78 -19.46 -19.94
N THR A 27 20.13 -19.89 -18.86
CA THR A 27 18.69 -20.18 -18.86
C THR A 27 17.89 -18.89 -18.70
N ASP A 28 16.81 -18.79 -19.45
CA ASP A 28 15.85 -17.68 -19.57
C ASP A 28 15.80 -16.75 -18.35
N GLY A 29 16.20 -15.51 -18.51
CA GLY A 29 16.31 -14.46 -17.48
C GLY A 29 15.02 -14.04 -16.76
N LYS A 30 14.04 -14.93 -16.65
CA LYS A 30 12.69 -14.63 -16.16
C LYS A 30 12.43 -14.97 -14.68
N ARG A 31 13.34 -15.62 -13.97
CA ARG A 31 13.11 -15.95 -12.56
C ARG A 31 13.57 -14.82 -11.61
N ARG A 32 12.89 -13.70 -11.67
CA ARG A 32 12.99 -12.68 -10.63
C ARG A 32 11.97 -12.99 -9.55
N VAL A 33 12.41 -13.27 -8.33
CA VAL A 33 11.53 -13.46 -7.20
C VAL A 33 11.17 -12.09 -6.63
N TRP A 34 9.87 -11.86 -6.47
CA TRP A 34 9.31 -10.65 -5.92
C TRP A 34 8.53 -10.96 -4.65
N ARG A 35 8.61 -10.06 -3.69
CA ARG A 35 7.74 -10.01 -2.51
C ARG A 35 6.87 -8.76 -2.59
N LYS A 36 5.67 -8.84 -2.06
CA LYS A 36 4.82 -7.65 -1.90
C LYS A 36 4.96 -7.12 -0.48
N LEU A 37 5.23 -5.84 -0.37
CA LEU A 37 5.19 -5.10 0.88
C LEU A 37 3.84 -4.39 0.98
N HIS A 38 3.10 -4.67 2.02
CA HIS A 38 1.86 -3.99 2.40
C HIS A 38 2.15 -3.10 3.60
N ILE A 39 1.69 -1.86 3.56
CA ILE A 39 1.91 -0.88 4.64
C ILE A 39 0.62 -0.15 4.97
N ALA A 40 0.45 0.17 6.24
CA ALA A 40 -0.52 1.14 6.71
C ALA A 40 0.22 2.36 7.26
N VAL A 41 -0.21 3.54 6.86
CA VAL A 41 0.44 4.82 7.19
C VAL A 41 -0.52 5.69 7.97
N ASP A 42 -0.05 6.27 9.05
CA ASP A 42 -0.78 7.31 9.77
C ASP A 42 -0.74 8.62 8.97
N THR A 43 -1.92 9.16 8.67
CA THR A 43 -2.05 10.37 7.83
C THR A 43 -1.65 11.65 8.54
N SER A 44 -1.50 11.61 9.86
CA SER A 44 -1.13 12.78 10.69
C SER A 44 0.37 12.84 10.94
N THR A 45 1.00 11.68 11.20
CA THR A 45 2.43 11.58 11.53
C THR A 45 3.30 11.12 10.37
N TYR A 46 2.69 10.57 9.30
CA TYR A 46 3.36 9.93 8.16
C TYR A 46 4.18 8.68 8.52
N GLU A 47 4.02 8.17 9.73
CA GLU A 47 4.65 6.94 10.19
C GLU A 47 3.99 5.71 9.59
N ILE A 48 4.77 4.66 9.34
CA ILE A 48 4.27 3.35 8.95
C ILE A 48 3.89 2.60 10.23
N ILE A 49 2.59 2.56 10.53
CA ILE A 49 2.05 1.97 11.76
C ILE A 49 1.84 0.46 11.71
N ALA A 50 1.80 -0.11 10.52
CA ALA A 50 1.76 -1.56 10.31
C ALA A 50 2.36 -1.93 8.97
N ALA A 51 2.97 -3.11 8.90
CA ALA A 51 3.56 -3.63 7.67
C ALA A 51 3.51 -5.14 7.61
N GLU A 52 3.39 -5.66 6.39
CA GLU A 52 3.42 -7.10 6.14
C GLU A 52 4.11 -7.39 4.80
N LEU A 53 5.05 -8.35 4.84
CA LEU A 53 5.68 -8.87 3.65
C LEU A 53 4.96 -10.16 3.22
N SER A 54 4.54 -10.25 1.97
CA SER A 54 3.85 -11.42 1.43
C SER A 54 4.47 -11.91 0.13
N LEU A 55 4.08 -13.11 -0.27
CA LEU A 55 4.40 -13.63 -1.60
C LEU A 55 3.72 -12.78 -2.69
N SER A 56 4.27 -12.79 -3.89
CA SER A 56 3.74 -12.03 -5.01
C SER A 56 2.32 -12.43 -5.44
N THR A 57 1.89 -13.64 -5.10
CA THR A 57 0.55 -14.19 -5.40
C THR A 57 -0.52 -13.71 -4.44
N VAL A 58 -0.16 -13.33 -3.21
CA VAL A 58 -1.11 -12.87 -2.18
C VAL A 58 -1.69 -11.52 -2.54
N THR A 59 -3.00 -11.36 -2.38
CA THR A 59 -3.71 -10.10 -2.65
C THR A 59 -3.67 -9.15 -1.45
N GLY A 60 -3.83 -7.85 -1.71
CA GLY A 60 -3.92 -6.86 -0.63
C GLY A 60 -5.11 -7.09 0.29
N GLY A 61 -6.25 -7.55 -0.27
CA GLY A 61 -7.45 -7.84 0.51
C GLY A 61 -7.27 -8.99 1.51
N GLU A 62 -6.46 -9.98 1.19
CA GLU A 62 -6.15 -11.10 2.10
C GLU A 62 -5.26 -10.67 3.28
N VAL A 63 -4.32 -9.75 3.03
CA VAL A 63 -3.38 -9.24 4.04
C VAL A 63 -4.03 -8.18 4.95
N PHE A 64 -4.98 -7.43 4.43
CA PHE A 64 -5.53 -6.25 5.07
C PHE A 64 -6.07 -6.47 6.51
N PRO A 65 -6.85 -7.54 6.80
CA PRO A 65 -7.32 -7.80 8.16
C PRO A 65 -6.17 -7.98 9.15
N ASN A 66 -5.10 -8.66 8.72
CA ASN A 66 -3.91 -8.88 9.54
C ASN A 66 -3.11 -7.58 9.75
N LEU A 67 -3.01 -6.75 8.72
CA LEU A 67 -2.39 -5.43 8.79
C LEU A 67 -3.11 -4.54 9.82
N LEU A 68 -4.44 -4.54 9.84
CA LEU A 68 -5.22 -3.80 10.84
C LEU A 68 -5.08 -4.36 12.25
N LYS A 69 -4.92 -5.68 12.42
CA LYS A 69 -4.67 -6.28 13.75
C LYS A 69 -3.38 -5.78 14.39
N GLN A 70 -2.35 -5.50 13.61
CA GLN A 70 -1.07 -4.99 14.11
C GLN A 70 -1.19 -3.58 14.70
N THR A 71 -2.18 -2.80 14.26
CA THR A 71 -2.39 -1.42 14.75
C THR A 71 -3.05 -1.44 16.12
N ARG A 72 -2.33 -0.93 17.15
CA ARG A 72 -2.82 -0.86 18.53
C ARG A 72 -3.56 0.44 18.85
N ARG A 73 -3.36 1.48 18.04
CA ARG A 73 -3.99 2.79 18.20
C ARG A 73 -5.47 2.73 17.80
N SER A 74 -6.29 3.61 18.37
CA SER A 74 -7.64 3.86 17.87
C SER A 74 -7.57 4.42 16.47
N ILE A 75 -8.41 3.90 15.57
CA ILE A 75 -8.45 4.32 14.17
C ILE A 75 -9.81 4.96 13.93
N PHE A 76 -9.84 6.21 13.51
CA PHE A 76 -11.07 6.91 13.15
C PHE A 76 -11.53 6.53 11.74
N GLU A 77 -10.59 6.45 10.80
CA GLU A 77 -10.87 6.26 9.39
C GLU A 77 -9.79 5.41 8.73
N VAL A 78 -10.19 4.55 7.82
CA VAL A 78 -9.29 3.72 7.02
C VAL A 78 -9.54 3.97 5.55
N SER A 79 -8.53 4.46 4.84
CA SER A 79 -8.57 4.72 3.41
C SER A 79 -7.79 3.67 2.63
N GLY A 80 -8.43 3.07 1.63
CA GLY A 80 -7.83 2.05 0.75
C GLY A 80 -8.27 2.22 -0.71
N ASP A 81 -7.62 1.52 -1.63
CA ASP A 81 -8.09 1.47 -3.02
C ASP A 81 -9.23 0.47 -3.21
N GLY A 82 -9.82 0.42 -4.41
CA GLY A 82 -10.93 -0.49 -4.72
C GLY A 82 -10.59 -1.98 -4.61
N ALA A 83 -9.31 -2.35 -4.51
CA ALA A 83 -8.91 -3.74 -4.26
C ALA A 83 -9.33 -4.22 -2.86
N TYR A 84 -9.47 -3.28 -1.92
CA TYR A 84 -9.93 -3.53 -0.55
C TYR A 84 -11.47 -3.51 -0.41
N ASP A 85 -12.23 -3.30 -1.48
CA ASP A 85 -13.69 -3.36 -1.48
C ASP A 85 -14.19 -4.82 -1.42
N THR A 86 -13.95 -5.47 -0.28
CA THR A 86 -14.33 -6.85 0.01
C THR A 86 -15.00 -6.96 1.39
N GLY A 87 -15.87 -7.97 1.58
CA GLY A 87 -16.56 -8.19 2.86
C GLY A 87 -15.58 -8.34 4.03
N ALA A 88 -14.48 -9.08 3.83
CA ALA A 88 -13.47 -9.29 4.87
C ALA A 88 -12.76 -7.98 5.28
N CYS A 89 -12.48 -7.10 4.31
CA CYS A 89 -11.85 -5.80 4.61
C CYS A 89 -12.81 -4.88 5.36
N HIS A 90 -14.06 -4.77 4.91
CA HIS A 90 -15.07 -3.96 5.59
C HIS A 90 -15.38 -4.47 7.00
N ALA A 91 -15.49 -5.79 7.19
CA ALA A 91 -15.65 -6.39 8.52
C ALA A 91 -14.46 -6.07 9.45
N ALA A 92 -13.22 -6.14 8.93
CA ALA A 92 -12.03 -5.81 9.72
C ALA A 92 -12.01 -4.32 10.14
N ILE A 93 -12.44 -3.40 9.26
CA ILE A 93 -12.58 -1.97 9.58
C ILE A 93 -13.66 -1.76 10.63
N GLN A 94 -14.80 -2.43 10.49
CA GLN A 94 -15.91 -2.35 11.44
C GLN A 94 -15.52 -2.85 12.84
N ILE A 95 -14.77 -3.95 12.93
CA ILE A 95 -14.22 -4.46 14.20
C ILE A 95 -13.33 -3.41 14.90
N LYS A 96 -12.63 -2.57 14.13
CA LYS A 96 -11.83 -1.45 14.67
C LYS A 96 -12.68 -0.22 15.05
N GLY A 97 -13.98 -0.23 14.78
CA GLY A 97 -14.84 0.93 14.99
C GLY A 97 -14.54 2.10 14.06
N ALA A 98 -13.86 1.86 12.95
CA ALA A 98 -13.41 2.89 12.02
C ALA A 98 -14.37 3.08 10.84
N THR A 99 -14.33 4.26 10.22
CA THR A 99 -15.03 4.55 8.97
C THR A 99 -14.21 4.06 7.79
N ALA A 100 -14.86 3.35 6.86
CA ALA A 100 -14.22 2.87 5.63
C ALA A 100 -14.28 3.92 4.52
N LEU A 101 -13.14 4.40 4.05
CA LEU A 101 -13.00 5.18 2.82
C LEU A 101 -12.40 4.30 1.71
N VAL A 102 -13.19 3.38 1.22
CA VAL A 102 -12.83 2.47 0.14
C VAL A 102 -13.79 2.67 -1.02
N PRO A 103 -13.29 3.06 -2.21
CA PRO A 103 -14.16 3.24 -3.37
C PRO A 103 -14.70 1.87 -3.83
N PRO A 104 -16.00 1.78 -4.15
CA PRO A 104 -16.55 0.55 -4.70
C PRO A 104 -15.93 0.26 -6.06
N ARG A 105 -15.86 -1.01 -6.41
CA ARG A 105 -15.43 -1.45 -7.74
C ARG A 105 -16.43 -1.00 -8.79
N GLU A 106 -16.01 -0.95 -10.03
CA GLU A 106 -16.91 -0.70 -11.15
C GLU A 106 -18.00 -1.78 -11.19
N GLY A 107 -19.26 -1.37 -11.40
CA GLY A 107 -20.39 -2.28 -11.39
C GLY A 107 -20.79 -2.83 -10.02
N ALA A 108 -20.31 -2.25 -8.93
CA ALA A 108 -20.60 -2.73 -7.59
C ALA A 108 -22.10 -2.75 -7.29
N ALA A 109 -22.59 -3.89 -6.75
CA ALA A 109 -23.94 -4.04 -6.23
C ALA A 109 -24.03 -3.53 -4.77
N PHE A 110 -25.25 -3.20 -4.33
CA PHE A 110 -25.52 -2.97 -2.91
C PHE A 110 -25.37 -4.28 -2.13
N TRP A 111 -24.86 -4.16 -0.92
CA TRP A 111 -24.83 -5.25 0.05
C TRP A 111 -26.10 -5.23 0.90
N GLU A 112 -26.04 -5.85 2.08
CA GLU A 112 -27.12 -5.90 3.04
C GLU A 112 -27.73 -4.52 3.32
N ARG A 113 -29.01 -4.51 3.69
CA ARG A 113 -29.70 -3.26 4.03
C ARG A 113 -28.95 -2.53 5.16
N ALA A 114 -28.78 -1.23 5.00
CA ALA A 114 -28.07 -0.34 5.94
C ALA A 114 -26.54 -0.56 6.05
N HIS A 115 -25.91 -1.40 5.23
CA HIS A 115 -24.45 -1.51 5.24
C HIS A 115 -23.79 -0.17 4.83
N PRO A 116 -22.81 0.37 5.60
CA PRO A 116 -22.21 1.69 5.36
C PRO A 116 -21.63 1.88 3.94
N ARG A 117 -21.09 0.80 3.35
CA ARG A 117 -20.60 0.79 1.96
C ARG A 117 -21.65 1.19 0.93
N ASN A 118 -22.92 0.93 1.21
CA ASN A 118 -24.02 1.22 0.28
C ASN A 118 -24.14 2.71 -0.03
N LEU A 119 -23.74 3.59 0.89
CA LEU A 119 -23.66 5.02 0.63
C LEU A 119 -22.71 5.34 -0.54
N THR A 120 -21.54 4.72 -0.53
CA THR A 120 -20.52 4.93 -1.57
C THR A 120 -20.97 4.36 -2.92
N VAL A 121 -21.62 3.18 -2.91
CA VAL A 121 -22.21 2.58 -4.11
C VAL A 121 -23.34 3.45 -4.66
N GLY A 122 -24.18 3.99 -3.77
CA GLY A 122 -25.26 4.93 -4.15
C GLY A 122 -24.71 6.19 -4.83
N CYS A 123 -23.65 6.78 -4.26
CA CYS A 123 -22.96 7.91 -4.87
C CYS A 123 -22.39 7.55 -6.26
N GLN A 124 -21.75 6.39 -6.39
CA GLN A 124 -21.20 5.93 -7.67
C GLN A 124 -22.29 5.78 -8.74
N LYS A 125 -23.43 5.18 -8.38
CA LYS A 125 -24.55 5.00 -9.31
C LYS A 125 -25.20 6.33 -9.70
N LEU A 126 -25.37 7.23 -8.75
CA LEU A 126 -26.00 8.54 -8.97
C LEU A 126 -25.16 9.46 -9.87
N TYR A 127 -23.86 9.52 -9.63
CA TYR A 127 -22.96 10.43 -10.34
C TYR A 127 -22.16 9.76 -11.47
N GLY A 128 -22.38 8.48 -11.75
CA GLY A 128 -21.67 7.72 -12.77
C GLY A 128 -20.18 7.50 -12.50
N SER A 129 -19.66 8.00 -11.37
CA SER A 129 -18.24 7.87 -11.01
C SER A 129 -18.01 8.01 -9.50
N ASN A 130 -16.81 7.61 -9.05
CA ASN A 130 -16.39 7.83 -7.68
C ASN A 130 -15.81 9.23 -7.41
N LYS A 131 -15.79 10.13 -8.42
CA LYS A 131 -15.11 11.43 -8.29
C LYS A 131 -15.73 12.28 -7.20
N TYR A 132 -17.05 12.50 -7.26
CA TYR A 132 -17.77 13.29 -6.26
C TYR A 132 -17.55 12.77 -4.83
N TRP A 133 -17.67 11.47 -4.63
CA TRP A 133 -17.45 10.85 -3.32
C TRP A 133 -16.02 11.06 -2.83
N LYS A 134 -15.02 10.86 -3.70
CA LYS A 134 -13.60 11.06 -3.36
C LYS A 134 -13.29 12.49 -2.91
N GLU A 135 -13.85 13.48 -3.60
CA GLU A 135 -13.68 14.88 -3.27
C GLU A 135 -14.39 15.23 -1.96
N ARG A 136 -15.62 14.75 -1.78
CA ARG A 136 -16.47 15.04 -0.62
C ARG A 136 -15.90 14.49 0.70
N TYR A 137 -15.30 13.30 0.65
CA TYR A 137 -14.80 12.60 1.84
C TYR A 137 -13.27 12.64 2.00
N GLY A 138 -12.56 13.44 1.24
CA GLY A 138 -11.12 13.66 1.41
C GLY A 138 -10.25 12.45 1.07
N TYR A 139 -10.71 11.58 0.17
CA TYR A 139 -10.04 10.34 -0.22
C TYR A 139 -8.60 10.53 -0.75
N HIS A 140 -8.22 11.73 -1.14
CA HIS A 140 -6.87 12.05 -1.66
C HIS A 140 -5.75 11.73 -0.64
N ARG A 141 -6.04 11.71 0.67
CA ARG A 141 -5.07 11.35 1.72
C ARG A 141 -4.50 9.94 1.55
N ARG A 142 -5.18 9.07 0.80
CA ARG A 142 -4.66 7.73 0.44
C ARG A 142 -3.29 7.77 -0.25
N SER A 143 -2.98 8.83 -0.98
CA SER A 143 -1.70 9.00 -1.67
C SER A 143 -0.48 8.97 -0.73
N LEU A 144 -0.67 9.21 0.56
CA LEU A 144 0.40 9.16 1.56
C LEU A 144 1.02 7.75 1.68
N SER A 145 0.24 6.69 1.52
CA SER A 145 0.76 5.32 1.49
C SER A 145 1.64 5.07 0.25
N GLU A 146 1.30 5.70 -0.87
CA GLU A 146 2.11 5.64 -2.10
C GLU A 146 3.43 6.39 -1.92
N THR A 147 3.38 7.55 -1.27
CA THR A 147 4.57 8.34 -0.91
C THR A 147 5.48 7.57 0.05
N ALA A 148 4.93 6.92 1.08
CA ALA A 148 5.71 6.10 2.00
C ALA A 148 6.37 4.91 1.26
N MET A 149 5.64 4.23 0.39
CA MET A 149 6.18 3.15 -0.43
C MET A 149 7.28 3.64 -1.39
N TYR A 150 7.10 4.81 -1.98
CA TYR A 150 8.12 5.44 -2.80
C TYR A 150 9.40 5.71 -1.99
N ARG A 151 9.27 6.26 -0.76
CA ARG A 151 10.40 6.52 0.14
C ARG A 151 11.12 5.24 0.54
N VAL A 152 10.39 4.16 0.87
CA VAL A 152 11.00 2.84 1.11
C VAL A 152 11.91 2.43 -0.05
N LYS A 153 11.44 2.57 -1.28
CA LYS A 153 12.22 2.16 -2.47
C LYS A 153 13.39 3.07 -2.77
N GLN A 154 13.22 4.36 -2.63
CA GLN A 154 14.27 5.34 -2.96
C GLN A 154 15.39 5.38 -1.91
N LEU A 155 15.00 5.41 -0.63
CA LEU A 155 15.97 5.56 0.46
C LEU A 155 16.61 4.24 0.86
N LEU A 156 15.88 3.12 0.71
CA LEU A 156 16.29 1.81 1.19
C LEU A 156 16.53 0.79 0.05
N GLY A 157 16.51 1.26 -1.20
CA GLY A 157 16.92 0.52 -2.38
C GLY A 157 15.89 -0.47 -2.96
N GLY A 158 14.74 -0.68 -2.33
CA GLY A 158 13.65 -1.53 -2.84
C GLY A 158 14.03 -2.99 -3.11
N ARG A 159 15.12 -3.48 -2.50
CA ARG A 159 15.63 -4.86 -2.63
C ARG A 159 15.76 -5.49 -1.25
N LEU A 160 15.52 -6.81 -1.21
CA LEU A 160 15.80 -7.66 -0.06
C LEU A 160 17.08 -8.45 -0.32
N SER A 161 18.01 -8.40 0.59
CA SER A 161 19.35 -9.01 0.47
C SER A 161 19.40 -10.41 1.05
N LEU A 162 18.54 -10.69 2.03
CA LEU A 162 18.54 -11.97 2.75
C LEU A 162 17.78 -13.03 1.97
N ARG A 163 18.25 -14.29 2.06
CA ARG A 163 17.70 -15.39 1.24
C ARG A 163 16.50 -16.08 1.88
N ASN A 164 16.51 -16.25 3.20
CA ASN A 164 15.44 -16.92 3.92
C ASN A 164 14.23 -15.98 4.07
N TYR A 165 13.01 -16.48 3.91
CA TYR A 165 11.78 -15.69 4.00
C TYR A 165 11.63 -14.97 5.35
N ASN A 166 11.90 -15.68 6.47
CA ASN A 166 11.81 -15.06 7.80
C ASN A 166 12.86 -13.94 7.97
N ALA A 167 14.06 -14.14 7.42
CA ALA A 167 15.09 -13.11 7.40
C ALA A 167 14.68 -11.90 6.52
N GLN A 168 14.02 -12.15 5.38
CA GLN A 168 13.44 -11.08 4.52
C GLN A 168 12.37 -10.28 5.27
N VAL A 169 11.54 -10.93 6.08
CA VAL A 169 10.58 -10.26 6.95
C VAL A 169 11.31 -9.36 7.95
N GLY A 170 12.35 -9.87 8.63
CA GLY A 170 13.16 -9.08 9.56
C GLY A 170 13.85 -7.89 8.89
N GLU A 171 14.43 -8.10 7.71
CA GLU A 171 15.03 -7.04 6.88
C GLU A 171 14.00 -5.95 6.53
N THR A 172 12.79 -6.36 6.14
CA THR A 172 11.71 -5.43 5.82
C THR A 172 11.31 -4.58 7.03
N TYR A 173 11.17 -5.19 8.21
CA TYR A 173 10.86 -4.44 9.43
C TYR A 173 11.98 -3.48 9.84
N ALA A 174 13.25 -3.88 9.66
CA ALA A 174 14.38 -3.00 9.89
C ALA A 174 14.37 -1.78 8.95
N MET A 175 14.05 -2.01 7.66
CA MET A 175 13.88 -0.95 6.67
C MET A 175 12.78 0.04 7.08
N ILE A 176 11.62 -0.47 7.53
CA ILE A 176 10.49 0.37 7.96
C ILE A 176 10.87 1.18 9.19
N LYS A 177 11.47 0.57 10.20
CA LYS A 177 11.93 1.29 11.40
C LYS A 177 12.94 2.39 11.07
N ALA A 178 13.85 2.12 10.13
CA ALA A 178 14.79 3.15 9.67
C ALA A 178 14.06 4.31 9.00
N LEU A 179 13.06 4.02 8.14
CA LEU A 179 12.26 5.05 7.49
C LEU A 179 11.45 5.88 8.48
N ASP A 180 10.81 5.25 9.47
CA ASP A 180 10.04 5.96 10.50
C ASP A 180 10.94 6.86 11.34
N LYS A 181 12.15 6.39 11.67
CA LYS A 181 13.14 7.22 12.37
C LYS A 181 13.55 8.45 11.53
N LEU A 182 13.76 8.27 10.22
CA LEU A 182 14.01 9.39 9.30
C LEU A 182 12.80 10.34 9.22
N THR A 183 11.58 9.80 9.21
CA THR A 183 10.35 10.62 9.22
C THR A 183 10.23 11.45 10.49
N GLY A 184 10.58 10.88 11.65
CA GLY A 184 10.60 11.58 12.93
C GLY A 184 11.65 12.72 13.03
N LEU A 185 12.68 12.69 12.17
CA LEU A 185 13.67 13.79 12.06
C LEU A 185 13.18 14.96 11.18
N GLY A 186 12.03 14.83 10.55
CA GLY A 186 11.42 15.79 9.63
C GLY A 186 11.25 15.24 8.22
N MET A 187 10.28 15.79 7.50
CA MET A 187 10.10 15.45 6.09
C MET A 187 11.20 16.15 5.27
N PRO A 188 11.77 15.47 4.27
CA PRO A 188 12.79 16.09 3.42
C PRO A 188 12.19 17.29 2.66
N GLU A 189 12.82 18.43 2.78
CA GLU A 189 12.50 19.60 1.98
C GLU A 189 13.19 19.48 0.61
N THR A 190 12.43 19.70 -0.46
CA THR A 190 12.96 19.66 -1.82
C THR A 190 13.47 21.03 -2.20
N CYS A 191 14.79 21.21 -2.31
CA CYS A 191 15.39 22.41 -2.91
C CYS A 191 15.49 22.22 -4.41
N ARG A 192 15.03 23.21 -5.17
CA ARG A 192 15.31 23.28 -6.60
C ARG A 192 16.72 23.79 -6.78
N ILE A 193 17.63 22.96 -7.25
CA ILE A 193 18.98 23.39 -7.63
C ILE A 193 18.89 23.87 -9.06
N ASP A 194 18.87 25.19 -9.26
CA ASP A 194 19.00 25.79 -10.59
C ASP A 194 20.48 25.80 -10.99
N TRP A 195 20.87 24.81 -11.77
CA TRP A 195 22.17 24.82 -12.45
C TRP A 195 22.11 25.86 -13.58
N ARG A 196 22.40 27.10 -13.28
CA ARG A 196 22.79 28.08 -14.30
C ARG A 196 24.30 28.06 -14.41
N CYS A 197 24.82 27.41 -15.44
CA CYS A 197 26.16 27.66 -15.97
C CYS A 197 26.10 28.81 -16.97
#